data_31eed278229e68dd23d3d54d419f90c8
#
_entry.id   31eed278229e68dd23d3d54d419f90c8
#
_cell.length_a   1.000
_cell.length_b   1.000
_cell.length_c   1.000
_cell.angle_alpha   90.00
_cell.angle_beta   90.00
_cell.angle_gamma   90.00
#
_symmetry.space_group_name_H-M   'P 1'
#
loop_
_entity.id
_entity.type
_entity.pdbx_description
1 polymer ?
#
loop_
_entity_poly.entity_id
_entity_poly.type
_entity_poly.pdbx_seq_one_letter_code
_entity_poly.pdbx_strand_id
1 'polypeptide(L)'
;TLIERDDDDTAIVDADRASTNYQKTGDLLTLPYSETAQITQPFATKLIPVNPFDIFTWVGFVKLDPQGDEWFETERLPEIISNETGQFDTLAANISGSNVLDNPFGTVWNQWQDFWTGTPADVGRSATGRTVDEGRGRRRRFSIDTITSNQQVLQNRTGVRTRLVSAEMREELGDRVVSMNILPFIRNRSISFSATRMKPNTRVFPFFDNIDISTYITPTGGSLGGNLVTDSNGAISGTFAIPDPTVASNPRWRSGRRIFRLTSSSTNTNDESSVNTSAEAVYTARGILDNE
;
A
#
# COMPACT_ATOMS: atom_id res chain seq x y z
N THR A 1 58.02 -27.34 -24.53
CA THR A 1 57.75 -27.61 -23.14
C THR A 1 56.32 -27.13 -22.86
N LEU A 2 55.45 -28.08 -22.56
CA LEU A 2 54.11 -27.75 -22.05
C LEU A 2 54.31 -27.06 -20.72
N ILE A 3 53.78 -25.87 -20.59
CA ILE A 3 53.78 -25.14 -19.35
C ILE A 3 52.66 -25.71 -18.54
N GLU A 4 53.01 -26.52 -17.56
CA GLU A 4 52.01 -26.96 -16.57
C GLU A 4 51.72 -25.83 -15.62
N ARG A 5 50.45 -25.56 -15.45
CA ARG A 5 49.93 -24.73 -14.37
C ARG A 5 49.92 -25.57 -13.10
N ASP A 6 50.43 -25.03 -12.01
CA ASP A 6 50.18 -25.64 -10.72
C ASP A 6 48.74 -25.34 -10.28
N ASP A 7 48.29 -26.02 -9.23
CA ASP A 7 46.92 -25.86 -8.70
C ASP A 7 46.58 -24.43 -8.22
N ASP A 8 47.60 -23.57 -8.04
CA ASP A 8 47.45 -22.18 -7.64
C ASP A 8 47.51 -21.17 -8.81
N ASP A 9 47.65 -21.64 -10.03
CA ASP A 9 47.49 -20.89 -11.28
C ASP A 9 48.50 -19.74 -11.52
N THR A 10 49.57 -19.62 -10.76
CA THR A 10 50.32 -18.36 -10.78
C THR A 10 51.85 -18.48 -10.89
N ALA A 11 52.51 -19.44 -10.30
CA ALA A 11 53.96 -19.32 -10.11
C ALA A 11 54.83 -19.82 -11.26
N ILE A 12 54.48 -20.92 -11.90
CA ILE A 12 55.36 -21.58 -12.90
C ILE A 12 55.31 -20.84 -14.25
N VAL A 13 54.16 -20.36 -14.61
CA VAL A 13 53.93 -19.66 -15.88
C VAL A 13 54.67 -18.31 -15.93
N ASP A 14 54.73 -17.61 -14.82
CA ASP A 14 55.36 -16.28 -14.78
C ASP A 14 56.89 -16.38 -14.81
N ALA A 15 57.52 -17.36 -14.15
CA ALA A 15 58.95 -17.56 -14.18
C ALA A 15 59.44 -17.99 -15.56
N ASP A 16 58.72 -18.94 -16.18
CA ASP A 16 59.03 -19.41 -17.53
C ASP A 16 58.79 -18.34 -18.59
N ARG A 17 57.74 -17.58 -18.42
CA ARG A 17 57.42 -16.44 -19.27
C ARG A 17 58.52 -15.37 -19.20
N ALA A 18 59.02 -15.07 -18.01
CA ALA A 18 60.12 -14.12 -17.84
C ALA A 18 61.41 -14.57 -18.47
N SER A 19 61.73 -15.90 -18.46
CA SER A 19 62.95 -16.45 -19.02
C SER A 19 62.92 -16.57 -20.52
N THR A 20 61.79 -16.98 -21.11
CA THR A 20 61.63 -17.26 -22.55
C THR A 20 60.96 -16.13 -23.31
N ASN A 21 60.40 -15.17 -22.63
CA ASN A 21 59.68 -14.02 -23.20
C ASN A 21 58.59 -14.42 -24.25
N TYR A 22 57.90 -15.52 -24.01
CA TYR A 22 56.79 -15.92 -24.88
C TYR A 22 55.51 -15.20 -24.53
N GLN A 23 54.60 -15.15 -25.46
CA GLN A 23 53.28 -14.55 -25.30
C GLN A 23 52.20 -15.60 -25.60
N LYS A 24 51.20 -15.65 -24.77
CA LYS A 24 50.01 -16.47 -25.01
C LYS A 24 48.91 -15.63 -25.66
N THR A 25 48.49 -16.04 -26.87
CA THR A 25 47.40 -15.45 -27.61
C THR A 25 46.35 -16.52 -27.88
N GLY A 26 45.24 -16.51 -27.10
CA GLY A 26 44.28 -17.62 -27.11
C GLY A 26 44.93 -18.93 -26.69
N ASP A 27 44.85 -19.97 -27.50
CA ASP A 27 45.44 -21.28 -27.28
C ASP A 27 46.85 -21.42 -27.87
N LEU A 28 47.40 -20.36 -28.44
CA LEU A 28 48.70 -20.35 -29.06
C LEU A 28 49.75 -19.66 -28.19
N LEU A 29 50.94 -20.30 -28.13
CA LEU A 29 52.14 -19.67 -27.56
C LEU A 29 52.96 -19.10 -28.71
N THR A 30 53.26 -17.83 -28.61
CA THR A 30 54.04 -17.09 -29.62
C THR A 30 55.24 -16.41 -28.99
N LEU A 31 56.27 -16.16 -29.78
CA LEU A 31 57.32 -15.23 -29.42
C LEU A 31 56.77 -13.80 -29.41
N PRO A 32 57.38 -12.86 -28.68
CA PRO A 32 56.95 -11.48 -28.72
C PRO A 32 56.88 -10.97 -30.16
N TYR A 33 55.73 -10.46 -30.53
CA TYR A 33 55.54 -9.84 -31.83
C TYR A 33 54.85 -8.49 -31.66
N SER A 34 55.08 -7.61 -32.58
CA SER A 34 54.33 -6.37 -32.70
C SER A 34 53.44 -6.43 -33.92
N GLU A 35 52.21 -6.12 -33.74
CA GLU A 35 51.25 -6.05 -34.84
C GLU A 35 51.25 -4.62 -35.40
N THR A 36 51.51 -4.53 -36.70
CA THR A 36 51.38 -3.27 -37.42
C THR A 36 50.26 -3.39 -38.43
N ALA A 37 49.20 -2.58 -38.26
CA ALA A 37 48.11 -2.58 -39.19
C ALA A 37 48.58 -2.04 -40.56
N GLN A 38 48.61 -2.87 -41.60
CA GLN A 38 48.95 -2.51 -42.95
C GLN A 38 47.83 -1.70 -43.61
N ILE A 39 46.61 -2.07 -43.32
CA ILE A 39 45.41 -1.41 -43.84
C ILE A 39 44.43 -1.28 -42.67
N THR A 40 43.99 -0.04 -42.43
CA THR A 40 42.97 0.21 -41.45
C THR A 40 41.59 0.10 -42.08
N GLN A 41 40.86 -0.91 -41.69
CA GLN A 41 39.45 -1.09 -42.14
C GLN A 41 38.53 -0.94 -40.94
N PRO A 42 38.09 0.27 -40.64
CA PRO A 42 37.31 0.54 -39.41
C PRO A 42 35.95 -0.19 -39.37
N PHE A 43 35.51 -0.69 -40.50
CA PHE A 43 34.26 -1.43 -40.63
C PHE A 43 34.41 -2.93 -40.89
N ALA A 44 35.66 -3.45 -40.96
CA ALA A 44 35.88 -4.85 -41.28
C ALA A 44 35.17 -5.85 -40.36
N THR A 45 35.08 -5.51 -39.06
CA THR A 45 34.34 -6.31 -38.05
C THR A 45 32.84 -6.07 -38.07
N LYS A 46 32.37 -5.09 -38.86
CA LYS A 46 30.96 -4.75 -39.00
C LYS A 46 30.38 -5.20 -40.35
N LEU A 47 31.16 -5.96 -41.13
CA LEU A 47 30.68 -6.50 -42.37
C LEU A 47 29.69 -7.62 -42.10
N ILE A 48 28.48 -7.41 -42.55
CA ILE A 48 27.44 -8.45 -42.56
C ILE A 48 27.31 -8.88 -44.02
N PRO A 49 27.38 -10.19 -44.36
CA PRO A 49 27.08 -10.65 -45.71
C PRO A 49 25.64 -10.35 -46.02
N VAL A 50 25.43 -9.40 -46.92
CA VAL A 50 24.10 -8.94 -47.32
C VAL A 50 23.77 -9.53 -48.66
N ASN A 51 22.70 -10.29 -48.74
CA ASN A 51 22.09 -10.63 -50.00
C ASN A 51 21.44 -9.34 -50.57
N PRO A 52 21.80 -8.82 -51.74
CA PRO A 52 21.27 -7.58 -52.26
C PRO A 52 19.75 -7.64 -52.53
N PHE A 53 19.16 -8.83 -52.50
CA PHE A 53 17.73 -9.04 -52.66
C PHE A 53 16.99 -9.23 -51.33
N ASP A 54 17.72 -9.26 -50.21
CA ASP A 54 17.10 -9.38 -48.88
C ASP A 54 16.56 -8.04 -48.40
N ILE A 55 15.38 -8.09 -47.83
CA ILE A 55 14.75 -6.97 -47.13
C ILE A 55 15.14 -7.03 -45.68
N PHE A 56 15.76 -5.98 -45.15
CA PHE A 56 16.15 -5.90 -43.73
C PHE A 56 15.21 -5.00 -42.96
N THR A 57 14.70 -5.51 -41.86
CA THR A 57 14.01 -4.71 -40.86
C THR A 57 15.01 -4.28 -39.80
N TRP A 58 15.10 -2.99 -39.54
CA TRP A 58 15.90 -2.44 -38.46
C TRP A 58 15.18 -2.67 -37.15
N VAL A 59 15.75 -3.54 -36.28
CA VAL A 59 15.21 -3.77 -34.94
C VAL A 59 15.90 -2.81 -33.99
N GLY A 60 15.15 -1.84 -33.52
CA GLY A 60 15.59 -0.85 -32.56
C GLY A 60 15.44 -1.36 -31.12
N PHE A 61 15.98 -0.56 -30.22
CA PHE A 61 15.82 -0.74 -28.78
C PHE A 61 15.14 0.50 -28.22
N VAL A 62 14.06 0.32 -27.45
CA VAL A 62 13.37 1.42 -26.74
C VAL A 62 13.45 1.22 -25.26
N LYS A 63 13.78 2.29 -24.53
CA LYS A 63 13.78 2.37 -23.08
C LYS A 63 12.66 3.30 -22.66
N LEU A 64 11.88 2.87 -21.68
CA LEU A 64 10.85 3.66 -21.02
C LEU A 64 11.35 4.13 -19.64
N ASP A 65 10.99 5.33 -19.26
CA ASP A 65 11.27 5.89 -17.93
C ASP A 65 10.04 6.65 -17.42
N PRO A 66 9.37 6.11 -16.41
CA PRO A 66 9.59 4.82 -15.78
C PRO A 66 9.14 3.63 -16.64
N GLN A 67 9.73 2.45 -16.42
CA GLN A 67 9.34 1.20 -17.07
C GLN A 67 8.03 0.60 -16.53
N GLY A 68 7.58 1.13 -15.41
CA GLY A 68 6.35 0.68 -14.77
C GLY A 68 5.84 1.70 -13.77
N ASP A 69 4.64 1.46 -13.30
CA ASP A 69 3.96 2.28 -12.30
C ASP A 69 3.20 1.38 -11.33
N GLU A 70 3.50 1.56 -10.05
CA GLU A 70 2.74 0.96 -8.97
C GLU A 70 2.19 2.08 -8.11
N TRP A 71 0.87 2.05 -7.86
CA TRP A 71 0.23 3.07 -7.04
C TRP A 71 -0.85 2.48 -6.16
N PHE A 72 -1.10 3.17 -5.07
CA PHE A 72 -2.12 2.85 -4.09
C PHE A 72 -3.12 3.99 -4.05
N GLU A 73 -4.39 3.65 -4.00
CA GLU A 73 -5.49 4.56 -3.76
C GLU A 73 -6.26 4.05 -2.54
N THR A 74 -6.72 4.97 -1.71
CA THR A 74 -7.50 4.63 -0.52
C THR A 74 -8.89 5.20 -0.69
N GLU A 75 -9.91 4.36 -0.54
CA GLU A 75 -11.32 4.76 -0.51
C GLU A 75 -11.87 4.47 0.88
N ARG A 76 -12.38 5.52 1.51
CA ARG A 76 -13.07 5.38 2.79
C ARG A 76 -14.47 4.88 2.56
N LEU A 77 -14.77 3.73 3.12
CA LEU A 77 -16.13 3.21 3.13
C LEU A 77 -17.00 4.04 4.07
N PRO A 78 -18.32 4.14 3.78
CA PRO A 78 -19.25 4.81 4.70
C PRO A 78 -19.25 4.10 6.05
N GLU A 79 -19.28 4.89 7.14
CA GLU A 79 -19.36 4.37 8.50
C GLU A 79 -20.60 3.47 8.65
N ILE A 80 -20.40 2.23 9.02
CA ILE A 80 -21.50 1.30 9.31
C ILE A 80 -21.88 1.48 10.77
N ILE A 81 -22.94 2.23 11.03
CA ILE A 81 -23.51 2.35 12.36
C ILE A 81 -24.45 1.15 12.57
N SER A 82 -23.97 0.16 13.31
CA SER A 82 -24.82 -0.95 13.75
C SER A 82 -25.62 -0.50 14.97
N ASN A 83 -26.91 -0.18 14.78
CA ASN A 83 -27.82 0.17 15.86
C ASN A 83 -28.51 -1.11 16.36
N GLU A 84 -27.98 -1.72 17.41
CA GLU A 84 -28.57 -2.90 18.06
C GLU A 84 -29.62 -2.55 19.11
N THR A 85 -30.39 -1.51 18.92
CA THR A 85 -31.40 -1.03 19.89
C THR A 85 -32.50 -2.07 20.18
N GLY A 86 -32.76 -3.00 19.31
CA GLY A 86 -33.78 -4.04 19.53
C GLY A 86 -33.39 -5.15 20.52
N GLN A 87 -32.10 -5.37 20.72
CA GLN A 87 -31.61 -6.39 21.67
C GLN A 87 -31.37 -5.82 23.06
N PHE A 88 -31.13 -4.52 23.15
CA PHE A 88 -30.87 -3.84 24.43
C PHE A 88 -32.06 -3.93 25.40
N ASP A 89 -33.26 -3.70 24.93
CA ASP A 89 -34.48 -3.76 25.76
C ASP A 89 -34.75 -5.17 26.27
N THR A 90 -34.45 -6.19 25.49
CA THR A 90 -34.58 -7.61 25.90
C THR A 90 -33.50 -8.01 26.89
N LEU A 91 -32.26 -7.56 26.71
CA LEU A 91 -31.15 -7.77 27.63
C LEU A 91 -31.37 -7.00 28.94
N ALA A 92 -31.83 -5.76 28.87
CA ALA A 92 -32.15 -4.94 30.03
C ALA A 92 -33.28 -5.53 30.88
N ALA A 93 -34.32 -6.13 30.24
CA ALA A 93 -35.39 -6.83 30.93
C ALA A 93 -34.92 -8.10 31.63
N ASN A 94 -33.97 -8.83 31.06
CA ASN A 94 -33.40 -10.06 31.64
C ASN A 94 -32.41 -9.78 32.79
N ILE A 95 -31.77 -8.62 32.79
CA ILE A 95 -30.74 -8.25 33.77
C ILE A 95 -31.35 -7.54 35.00
N SER A 96 -32.58 -7.08 34.91
CA SER A 96 -33.24 -6.34 36.03
C SER A 96 -33.40 -7.13 37.34
N GLY A 97 -33.01 -8.41 37.40
CA GLY A 97 -33.03 -9.27 38.58
C GLY A 97 -31.67 -9.78 39.10
N SER A 98 -30.57 -9.51 38.39
CA SER A 98 -29.24 -10.01 38.77
C SER A 98 -28.25 -8.89 39.09
N ASN A 99 -27.21 -9.24 39.85
CA ASN A 99 -26.15 -8.33 40.28
C ASN A 99 -25.53 -7.60 39.06
N VAL A 100 -25.82 -6.32 38.93
CA VAL A 100 -25.42 -5.47 37.82
C VAL A 100 -23.94 -5.08 37.81
N LEU A 101 -23.18 -5.56 38.84
CA LEU A 101 -21.77 -5.19 39.04
C LEU A 101 -20.81 -5.83 38.01
N ASP A 102 -21.22 -6.91 37.34
CA ASP A 102 -20.40 -7.63 36.37
C ASP A 102 -20.86 -7.46 34.91
N ASN A 103 -21.64 -6.41 34.64
CA ASN A 103 -22.18 -6.21 33.29
C ASN A 103 -21.19 -5.44 32.40
N PRO A 104 -20.76 -5.99 31.26
CA PRO A 104 -19.88 -5.30 30.30
C PRO A 104 -20.52 -4.10 29.59
N PHE A 105 -21.86 -3.96 29.68
CA PHE A 105 -22.58 -2.82 29.12
C PHE A 105 -22.64 -1.73 30.17
N GLY A 106 -21.85 -0.70 30.03
CA GLY A 106 -21.65 0.44 30.92
C GLY A 106 -22.79 0.71 31.92
N THR A 107 -22.50 0.64 33.21
CA THR A 107 -23.40 0.99 34.31
C THR A 107 -23.22 2.47 34.63
N VAL A 108 -24.23 3.29 34.40
CA VAL A 108 -24.23 4.66 34.91
C VAL A 108 -24.67 4.64 36.38
N TRP A 109 -23.73 4.93 37.27
CA TRP A 109 -24.00 5.12 38.69
C TRP A 109 -24.69 6.45 38.87
N ASN A 110 -26.00 6.47 39.15
CA ASN A 110 -26.69 7.67 39.64
C ASN A 110 -26.19 7.97 41.03
N GLN A 111 -25.88 9.24 41.33
CA GLN A 111 -25.52 9.71 42.67
C GLN A 111 -26.55 9.23 43.69
N TRP A 112 -26.06 8.79 44.83
CA TRP A 112 -26.90 8.50 45.98
C TRP A 112 -27.75 9.72 46.31
N GLN A 113 -29.02 9.65 46.07
CA GLN A 113 -29.95 10.60 46.61
C GLN A 113 -30.59 9.94 47.83
N ASP A 114 -30.17 10.36 49.00
CA ASP A 114 -30.78 9.97 50.26
C ASP A 114 -32.13 10.69 50.36
N PHE A 115 -33.19 10.08 49.87
CA PHE A 115 -34.53 10.51 50.14
C PHE A 115 -35.01 9.82 51.45
N TRP A 116 -35.06 10.58 52.50
CA TRP A 116 -35.73 10.19 53.73
C TRP A 116 -37.23 10.29 53.54
N THR A 117 -37.89 9.23 53.25
CA THR A 117 -39.36 9.19 53.21
C THR A 117 -39.85 8.52 54.44
N GLY A 118 -40.20 9.31 55.43
CA GLY A 118 -40.85 8.86 56.65
C GLY A 118 -40.61 9.78 57.83
N THR A 119 -41.67 10.19 58.51
CA THR A 119 -41.60 10.79 59.86
C THR A 119 -41.13 9.72 60.84
N PRO A 120 -40.22 10.05 61.75
CA PRO A 120 -39.82 9.12 62.80
C PRO A 120 -41.04 8.77 63.64
N ALA A 121 -41.45 7.50 63.63
CA ALA A 121 -42.50 7.01 64.51
C ALA A 121 -41.88 6.53 65.80
N ASP A 122 -42.38 6.98 66.91
CA ASP A 122 -42.04 6.48 68.23
C ASP A 122 -42.56 5.04 68.39
N VAL A 123 -41.67 4.08 68.35
CA VAL A 123 -42.02 2.64 68.33
C VAL A 123 -42.14 2.07 69.76
N GLY A 124 -41.93 2.87 70.78
CA GLY A 124 -42.12 2.44 72.17
C GLY A 124 -41.18 3.17 73.13
N ARG A 125 -41.74 3.62 74.24
CA ARG A 125 -40.97 4.12 75.37
C ARG A 125 -40.82 2.99 76.35
N SER A 126 -39.64 2.50 76.53
CA SER A 126 -39.30 1.59 77.62
C SER A 126 -38.71 2.40 78.77
N ALA A 127 -39.47 2.55 79.86
CA ALA A 127 -38.97 3.14 81.11
C ALA A 127 -38.41 1.99 81.95
N THR A 128 -37.12 1.90 82.11
CA THR A 128 -36.51 1.01 83.08
C THR A 128 -36.24 1.79 84.34
N GLY A 129 -37.26 1.78 85.23
CA GLY A 129 -37.08 2.31 86.58
C GLY A 129 -36.32 1.32 87.49
N ARG A 130 -35.17 1.71 87.88
CA ARG A 130 -34.47 0.99 88.98
C ARG A 130 -34.76 1.68 90.28
N THR A 131 -35.63 1.08 91.11
CA THR A 131 -35.86 1.52 92.48
C THR A 131 -34.73 0.95 93.32
N VAL A 132 -33.91 1.79 93.84
CA VAL A 132 -32.93 1.41 94.84
C VAL A 132 -33.55 1.68 96.21
N ASP A 133 -33.92 0.62 96.96
CA ASP A 133 -34.43 0.73 98.31
C ASP A 133 -33.24 0.70 99.27
N GLU A 134 -32.78 1.86 99.74
CA GLU A 134 -31.81 1.94 100.81
C GLU A 134 -32.54 2.18 102.10
N GLY A 135 -32.31 1.16 103.00
CA GLY A 135 -32.94 1.00 104.31
C GLY A 135 -32.89 2.20 105.21
N ARG A 136 -33.85 2.17 106.16
CA ARG A 136 -34.04 2.93 107.42
C ARG A 136 -33.07 4.02 107.79
N GLY A 137 -33.48 5.25 107.68
CA GLY A 137 -32.83 6.46 108.16
C GLY A 137 -33.13 7.64 107.27
N ARG A 138 -33.17 8.86 107.84
CA ARG A 138 -33.47 10.13 107.12
C ARG A 138 -32.71 10.35 105.77
N ARG A 139 -32.91 9.52 104.84
CA ARG A 139 -32.29 9.70 103.47
C ARG A 139 -33.39 9.91 102.40
N ARG A 140 -33.25 10.95 101.72
CA ARG A 140 -34.09 11.25 100.55
C ARG A 140 -33.93 10.12 99.53
N ARG A 141 -35.07 9.56 99.07
CA ARG A 141 -35.09 8.63 97.95
C ARG A 141 -34.92 9.46 96.68
N PHE A 142 -33.91 9.18 95.93
CA PHE A 142 -33.77 9.64 94.55
C PHE A 142 -34.22 8.51 93.67
N SER A 143 -35.31 8.74 92.97
CA SER A 143 -35.72 7.91 91.82
C SER A 143 -35.10 8.49 90.56
N ILE A 144 -34.18 7.75 90.01
CA ILE A 144 -33.65 8.12 88.66
C ILE A 144 -34.42 7.28 87.66
N ASP A 145 -35.38 7.93 86.99
CA ASP A 145 -36.06 7.32 85.88
C ASP A 145 -35.22 7.57 84.61
N THR A 146 -34.52 6.52 84.20
CA THR A 146 -33.86 6.58 82.91
C THR A 146 -34.87 6.19 81.84
N ILE A 147 -35.36 7.19 81.13
CA ILE A 147 -36.24 6.96 79.99
C ILE A 147 -35.35 6.73 78.78
N THR A 148 -35.21 5.49 78.33
CA THR A 148 -34.61 5.16 77.07
C THR A 148 -35.71 5.12 76.02
N SER A 149 -35.76 6.12 75.14
CA SER A 149 -36.64 6.08 73.99
C SER A 149 -35.87 5.35 72.82
N ASN A 150 -36.37 4.21 72.46
CA ASN A 150 -35.92 3.53 71.25
C ASN A 150 -36.73 4.08 70.08
N GLN A 151 -36.15 5.01 69.35
CA GLN A 151 -36.73 5.45 68.07
C GLN A 151 -36.27 4.48 67.00
N GLN A 152 -37.17 3.67 66.48
CA GLN A 152 -36.94 2.93 65.24
C GLN A 152 -37.34 3.81 64.10
N VAL A 153 -36.35 4.33 63.41
CA VAL A 153 -36.59 5.06 62.16
C VAL A 153 -36.63 4.00 61.08
N LEU A 154 -37.82 3.76 60.52
CA LEU A 154 -37.94 2.95 59.31
C LEU A 154 -37.38 3.79 58.16
N GLN A 155 -36.12 3.64 57.91
CA GLN A 155 -35.49 4.23 56.71
C GLN A 155 -35.77 3.33 55.52
N ASN A 156 -36.69 3.69 54.65
CA ASN A 156 -36.73 3.12 53.29
C ASN A 156 -35.61 3.77 52.48
N ARG A 157 -34.48 3.12 52.45
CA ARG A 157 -33.49 3.40 51.41
C ARG A 157 -34.07 2.89 50.10
N THR A 158 -34.56 3.78 49.28
CA THR A 158 -34.72 3.47 47.86
C THR A 158 -33.34 3.16 47.33
N GLY A 159 -33.07 1.89 47.11
CA GLY A 159 -31.84 1.44 46.59
C GLY A 159 -31.56 2.11 45.21
N VAL A 160 -30.28 2.21 44.87
CA VAL A 160 -29.85 2.70 43.58
C VAL A 160 -30.65 1.97 42.52
N ARG A 161 -31.55 2.63 41.84
CA ARG A 161 -32.11 2.10 40.59
C ARG A 161 -31.04 2.24 39.54
N THR A 162 -30.34 1.17 39.28
CA THR A 162 -29.52 1.04 38.11
C THR A 162 -30.45 1.09 36.89
N ARG A 163 -30.44 2.20 36.23
CA ARG A 163 -31.06 2.36 34.93
C ARG A 163 -29.98 2.05 33.91
N LEU A 164 -30.12 0.94 33.19
CA LEU A 164 -29.36 0.73 31.99
C LEU A 164 -29.73 1.83 31.00
N VAL A 165 -28.76 2.66 30.69
CA VAL A 165 -28.87 3.65 29.62
C VAL A 165 -28.07 3.09 28.48
N SER A 166 -28.65 3.02 27.29
CA SER A 166 -27.90 2.73 26.08
C SER A 166 -26.80 3.79 25.93
N ALA A 167 -25.57 3.40 26.12
CA ALA A 167 -24.44 4.23 25.79
C ALA A 167 -24.05 3.86 24.34
N GLU A 168 -23.96 4.84 23.45
CA GLU A 168 -23.27 4.65 22.19
C GLU A 168 -21.81 4.41 22.52
N MET A 169 -21.38 3.18 22.38
CA MET A 169 -19.96 2.84 22.46
C MET A 169 -19.40 3.07 21.06
N ARG A 170 -18.79 4.21 20.85
CA ARG A 170 -17.96 4.45 19.67
C ARG A 170 -16.60 3.82 19.94
N GLU A 171 -16.39 2.67 19.41
CA GLU A 171 -15.08 2.09 19.29
C GLU A 171 -14.50 2.54 17.95
N GLU A 172 -13.56 3.47 17.99
CA GLU A 172 -12.78 3.81 16.81
C GLU A 172 -11.79 2.66 16.60
N LEU A 173 -12.11 1.77 15.67
CA LEU A 173 -11.25 0.65 15.28
C LEU A 173 -9.99 1.11 14.51
N GLY A 174 -9.86 2.42 14.27
CA GLY A 174 -8.82 3.00 13.44
C GLY A 174 -9.01 2.67 11.96
N ASP A 175 -8.18 3.27 11.12
CA ASP A 175 -8.17 2.99 9.69
C ASP A 175 -7.67 1.55 9.47
N ARG A 176 -8.58 0.64 9.13
CA ARG A 176 -8.28 -0.75 8.87
C ARG A 176 -8.70 -1.10 7.45
N VAL A 177 -7.74 -1.58 6.67
CA VAL A 177 -8.02 -2.09 5.33
C VAL A 177 -9.01 -3.26 5.42
N VAL A 178 -10.20 -3.07 4.91
CA VAL A 178 -11.28 -4.07 4.88
C VAL A 178 -11.16 -4.96 3.65
N SER A 179 -10.79 -4.37 2.52
CA SER A 179 -10.57 -5.11 1.27
C SER A 179 -9.55 -4.41 0.38
N MET A 180 -8.85 -5.21 -0.41
CA MET A 180 -7.90 -4.74 -1.42
C MET A 180 -8.41 -5.14 -2.80
N ASN A 181 -8.56 -4.17 -3.68
CA ASN A 181 -9.00 -4.39 -5.05
C ASN A 181 -7.94 -3.92 -6.04
N ILE A 182 -7.82 -4.60 -7.16
CA ILE A 182 -6.92 -4.17 -8.25
C ILE A 182 -7.66 -3.14 -9.10
N LEU A 183 -7.06 -1.96 -9.28
CA LEU A 183 -7.58 -0.95 -10.17
C LEU A 183 -7.51 -1.45 -11.62
N PRO A 184 -8.64 -1.43 -12.35
CA PRO A 184 -8.72 -2.08 -13.64
C PRO A 184 -7.98 -1.35 -14.76
N PHE A 185 -7.73 -0.04 -14.61
CA PHE A 185 -7.13 0.79 -15.65
C PHE A 185 -5.89 1.50 -15.17
N ILE A 186 -4.97 1.73 -16.12
CA ILE A 186 -3.75 2.51 -15.90
C ILE A 186 -4.14 3.97 -15.67
N ARG A 187 -3.60 4.58 -14.60
CA ARG A 187 -3.82 6.00 -14.30
C ARG A 187 -3.12 6.90 -15.31
N ASN A 188 -3.53 8.17 -15.36
CA ASN A 188 -2.83 9.18 -16.13
C ASN A 188 -1.40 9.37 -15.61
N ARG A 189 -0.44 9.31 -16.53
CA ARG A 189 0.98 9.49 -16.20
C ARG A 189 1.77 9.83 -17.46
N SER A 190 2.85 10.60 -17.28
CA SER A 190 3.82 10.85 -18.34
C SER A 190 4.96 9.84 -18.24
N ILE A 191 5.31 9.24 -19.38
CA ILE A 191 6.39 8.28 -19.56
C ILE A 191 7.35 8.85 -20.60
N SER A 192 8.61 9.03 -20.22
CA SER A 192 9.65 9.38 -21.19
C SER A 192 10.12 8.12 -21.91
N PHE A 193 10.33 8.23 -23.18
CA PHE A 193 10.90 7.13 -23.98
C PHE A 193 12.12 7.61 -24.76
N SER A 194 13.03 6.67 -24.96
CA SER A 194 14.23 6.87 -25.77
C SER A 194 14.48 5.60 -26.57
N ALA A 195 14.50 5.73 -27.89
CA ALA A 195 14.77 4.63 -28.79
C ALA A 195 16.08 4.87 -29.55
N THR A 196 16.80 3.79 -29.82
CA THR A 196 18.08 3.78 -30.54
C THR A 196 18.15 2.62 -31.53
N ARG A 197 19.10 2.65 -32.44
CA ARG A 197 19.32 1.59 -33.45
C ARG A 197 18.15 1.40 -34.43
N MET A 198 17.32 2.37 -34.56
CA MET A 198 16.26 2.38 -35.59
C MET A 198 16.83 2.83 -36.92
N LYS A 199 16.09 2.65 -38.01
CA LYS A 199 16.47 3.18 -39.32
C LYS A 199 16.61 4.69 -39.24
N PRO A 200 17.77 5.27 -39.65
CA PRO A 200 17.96 6.73 -39.66
C PRO A 200 16.96 7.50 -40.55
N ASN A 201 16.71 8.74 -40.13
CA ASN A 201 15.88 9.68 -40.90
C ASN A 201 14.52 9.10 -41.34
N THR A 202 13.94 8.27 -40.49
CA THR A 202 12.70 7.55 -40.77
C THR A 202 11.58 8.01 -39.87
N ARG A 203 10.41 8.28 -40.42
CA ARG A 203 9.21 8.56 -39.67
C ARG A 203 8.74 7.28 -38.97
N VAL A 204 8.41 7.37 -37.67
CA VAL A 204 7.89 6.27 -36.88
C VAL A 204 6.58 6.66 -36.25
N PHE A 205 5.72 5.66 -36.05
CA PHE A 205 4.39 5.77 -35.44
C PHE A 205 4.39 5.06 -34.12
N PRO A 206 3.90 5.72 -33.06
CA PRO A 206 3.86 5.16 -31.73
C PRO A 206 2.53 4.43 -31.48
N PHE A 207 2.62 3.23 -30.92
CA PHE A 207 1.48 2.42 -30.49
C PHE A 207 1.66 1.99 -29.06
N PHE A 208 0.55 1.96 -28.33
CA PHE A 208 0.51 1.40 -26.98
C PHE A 208 -0.63 0.39 -26.92
N ASP A 209 -0.26 -0.88 -26.69
CA ASP A 209 -1.18 -2.03 -26.70
C ASP A 209 -2.03 -2.05 -28.00
N ASN A 210 -1.38 -1.85 -29.16
CA ASN A 210 -1.94 -1.78 -30.50
C ASN A 210 -2.84 -0.56 -30.83
N ILE A 211 -2.98 0.37 -29.89
CA ILE A 211 -3.73 1.62 -30.13
C ILE A 211 -2.74 2.70 -30.54
N ASP A 212 -3.08 3.45 -31.59
CA ASP A 212 -2.30 4.64 -32.02
C ASP A 212 -2.37 5.72 -30.93
N ILE A 213 -1.20 6.13 -30.47
CA ILE A 213 -1.05 7.14 -29.42
C ILE A 213 -0.36 8.41 -29.92
N SER A 214 -0.32 8.63 -31.23
CA SER A 214 0.37 9.78 -31.83
C SER A 214 -0.08 11.11 -31.24
N THR A 215 -1.37 11.25 -30.93
CA THR A 215 -1.95 12.47 -30.32
C THR A 215 -1.52 12.74 -28.89
N TYR A 216 -1.00 11.73 -28.19
CA TYR A 216 -0.56 11.79 -26.80
C TYR A 216 0.96 11.81 -26.65
N ILE A 217 1.69 11.91 -27.75
CA ILE A 217 3.15 11.94 -27.77
C ILE A 217 3.65 13.37 -27.99
N THR A 218 4.67 13.73 -27.24
CA THR A 218 5.46 14.96 -27.46
C THR A 218 6.88 14.54 -27.79
N PRO A 219 7.33 14.69 -29.04
CA PRO A 219 8.74 14.48 -29.42
C PRO A 219 9.64 15.45 -28.66
N THR A 220 10.86 15.05 -28.33
CA THR A 220 11.84 15.96 -27.74
C THR A 220 12.13 17.13 -28.68
N GLY A 221 11.92 18.35 -28.17
CA GLY A 221 12.05 19.57 -28.98
C GLY A 221 10.88 19.87 -29.91
N GLY A 222 9.79 19.08 -29.85
CA GLY A 222 8.57 19.26 -30.64
C GLY A 222 7.34 19.62 -29.80
N SER A 223 6.18 19.63 -30.46
CA SER A 223 4.88 19.87 -29.82
C SER A 223 4.10 18.57 -29.67
N LEU A 224 3.06 18.60 -28.82
CA LEU A 224 2.15 17.48 -28.66
C LEU A 224 1.51 17.08 -29.98
N GLY A 225 1.48 15.78 -30.27
CA GLY A 225 1.00 15.25 -31.55
C GLY A 225 1.99 15.44 -32.71
N GLY A 226 3.20 15.90 -32.42
CA GLY A 226 4.24 16.10 -33.44
C GLY A 226 4.74 14.80 -34.05
N ASN A 227 5.23 14.88 -35.29
CA ASN A 227 5.78 13.75 -36.00
C ASN A 227 7.06 13.22 -35.31
N LEU A 228 7.15 11.93 -35.13
CA LEU A 228 8.35 11.26 -34.69
C LEU A 228 9.23 10.88 -35.86
N VAL A 229 10.42 11.46 -35.95
CA VAL A 229 11.41 11.14 -36.96
C VAL A 229 12.74 10.83 -36.28
N THR A 230 13.34 9.70 -36.60
CA THR A 230 14.64 9.30 -36.10
C THR A 230 15.75 10.22 -36.64
N ASP A 231 16.76 10.48 -35.84
CA ASP A 231 17.93 11.24 -36.27
C ASP A 231 18.85 10.46 -37.23
N SER A 232 19.98 11.05 -37.62
CA SER A 232 20.99 10.40 -38.44
C SER A 232 21.63 9.18 -37.84
N ASN A 233 21.52 8.99 -36.51
CA ASN A 233 22.03 7.83 -35.79
C ASN A 233 20.94 6.77 -35.52
N GLY A 234 19.72 7.00 -35.99
CA GLY A 234 18.57 6.12 -35.71
C GLY A 234 18.07 6.23 -34.28
N ALA A 235 18.29 7.37 -33.64
CA ALA A 235 17.80 7.64 -32.31
C ALA A 235 16.58 8.55 -32.33
N ILE A 236 15.69 8.40 -31.36
CA ILE A 236 14.53 9.26 -31.15
C ILE A 236 14.11 9.22 -29.69
N SER A 237 13.63 10.35 -29.16
CA SER A 237 13.12 10.44 -27.80
C SER A 237 11.89 11.35 -27.73
N GLY A 238 11.13 11.17 -26.68
CA GLY A 238 9.92 11.95 -26.45
C GLY A 238 9.24 11.56 -25.15
N THR A 239 8.05 12.10 -24.94
CA THR A 239 7.21 11.81 -23.78
C THR A 239 5.84 11.34 -24.26
N PHE A 240 5.38 10.24 -23.69
CA PHE A 240 4.04 9.72 -23.83
C PHE A 240 3.22 10.12 -22.60
N ALA A 241 2.18 10.91 -22.78
CA ALA A 241 1.24 11.26 -21.73
C ALA A 241 0.05 10.30 -21.78
N ILE A 242 -0.01 9.35 -20.87
CA ILE A 242 -1.16 8.47 -20.73
C ILE A 242 -2.36 9.33 -20.32
N PRO A 243 -3.44 9.37 -21.10
CA PRO A 243 -4.61 10.18 -20.80
C PRO A 243 -5.39 9.61 -19.62
N ASP A 244 -6.21 10.46 -19.00
CA ASP A 244 -7.06 10.09 -17.88
C ASP A 244 -8.10 9.03 -18.30
N PRO A 245 -8.14 7.85 -17.67
CA PRO A 245 -9.08 6.79 -18.00
C PRO A 245 -10.52 7.08 -17.57
N THR A 246 -10.76 8.09 -16.71
CA THR A 246 -12.10 8.49 -16.28
C THR A 246 -12.85 9.26 -17.35
N VAL A 247 -12.14 9.90 -18.26
CA VAL A 247 -12.73 10.64 -19.37
C VAL A 247 -13.17 9.68 -20.46
N ALA A 248 -14.46 9.66 -20.77
CA ALA A 248 -15.06 8.69 -21.70
C ALA A 248 -14.50 8.71 -23.14
N SER A 249 -14.01 9.87 -23.59
CA SER A 249 -13.42 10.05 -24.94
C SER A 249 -11.98 9.53 -25.04
N ASN A 250 -11.32 9.27 -23.92
CA ASN A 250 -9.93 8.85 -23.90
C ASN A 250 -9.79 7.34 -24.09
N PRO A 251 -8.73 6.88 -24.74
CA PRO A 251 -8.40 5.47 -24.73
C PRO A 251 -8.05 5.01 -23.30
N ARG A 252 -8.44 3.78 -22.98
CA ARG A 252 -8.20 3.17 -21.68
C ARG A 252 -7.45 1.87 -21.83
N TRP A 253 -6.42 1.69 -21.03
CA TRP A 253 -5.64 0.45 -20.99
C TRP A 253 -5.81 -0.21 -19.65
N ARG A 254 -6.05 -1.50 -19.66
CA ARG A 254 -6.15 -2.29 -18.43
C ARG A 254 -4.80 -2.35 -17.73
N SER A 255 -4.80 -2.39 -16.41
CA SER A 255 -3.61 -2.66 -15.60
C SER A 255 -2.93 -3.97 -16.01
N GLY A 256 -1.63 -4.08 -15.76
CA GLY A 256 -0.80 -5.19 -16.16
C GLY A 256 0.28 -4.80 -17.15
N ARG A 257 0.76 -5.77 -17.92
CA ARG A 257 1.82 -5.57 -18.92
C ARG A 257 1.22 -5.08 -20.22
N ARG A 258 1.78 -3.97 -20.76
CA ARG A 258 1.40 -3.37 -22.04
C ARG A 258 2.62 -3.15 -22.88
N ILE A 259 2.48 -3.27 -24.19
CA ILE A 259 3.59 -3.10 -25.14
C ILE A 259 3.53 -1.67 -25.69
N PHE A 260 4.63 -0.95 -25.48
CA PHE A 260 4.92 0.29 -26.19
C PHE A 260 5.74 -0.05 -27.42
N ARG A 261 5.26 0.33 -28.59
CA ARG A 261 5.90 0.02 -29.88
C ARG A 261 6.06 1.28 -30.73
N LEU A 262 7.25 1.43 -31.28
CA LEU A 262 7.55 2.38 -32.34
C LEU A 262 7.77 1.59 -33.61
N THR A 263 7.10 1.96 -34.72
CA THR A 263 7.22 1.26 -35.97
C THR A 263 7.11 2.24 -37.17
N SER A 264 7.74 1.93 -38.28
CA SER A 264 7.57 2.69 -39.52
C SER A 264 6.21 2.46 -40.21
N SER A 265 5.47 1.43 -39.79
CA SER A 265 4.12 1.17 -40.29
C SER A 265 3.09 2.05 -39.59
N SER A 266 2.32 2.79 -40.35
CA SER A 266 1.21 3.60 -39.82
C SER A 266 0.00 2.79 -39.38
N THR A 267 -0.07 1.52 -39.76
CA THR A 267 -1.18 0.60 -39.43
C THR A 267 -0.79 -0.45 -38.44
N ASN A 268 0.40 -0.33 -37.84
CA ASN A 268 0.93 -1.29 -36.83
C ASN A 268 1.02 -2.74 -37.34
N THR A 269 1.26 -2.92 -38.63
CA THR A 269 1.45 -4.24 -39.22
C THR A 269 2.81 -4.83 -38.77
N ASN A 270 2.92 -6.16 -38.81
CA ASN A 270 4.18 -6.88 -38.60
C ASN A 270 4.74 -7.45 -39.90
N ASP A 271 4.21 -7.00 -41.04
CA ASP A 271 4.64 -7.46 -42.36
C ASP A 271 6.05 -6.90 -42.65
N GLU A 272 7.02 -7.78 -42.86
CA GLU A 272 8.40 -7.41 -43.17
C GLU A 272 8.54 -6.58 -44.44
N SER A 273 7.60 -6.70 -45.36
CA SER A 273 7.58 -5.89 -46.60
C SER A 273 7.20 -4.42 -46.35
N SER A 274 6.45 -4.16 -45.27
CA SER A 274 5.94 -2.80 -44.94
C SER A 274 6.65 -2.17 -43.75
N VAL A 275 7.33 -2.95 -42.91
CA VAL A 275 8.03 -2.50 -41.70
C VAL A 275 9.52 -2.39 -41.97
N ASN A 276 10.02 -1.16 -42.12
CA ASN A 276 11.45 -0.91 -42.29
C ASN A 276 12.20 -0.87 -40.95
N THR A 277 11.52 -0.45 -39.87
CA THR A 277 12.11 -0.39 -38.52
C THR A 277 11.02 -0.51 -37.47
N SER A 278 11.35 -1.19 -36.38
CA SER A 278 10.48 -1.29 -35.21
C SER A 278 11.31 -1.42 -33.91
N ALA A 279 10.74 -0.95 -32.81
CA ALA A 279 11.29 -1.10 -31.47
C ALA A 279 10.15 -1.27 -30.47
N GLU A 280 10.32 -2.16 -29.51
CA GLU A 280 9.29 -2.46 -28.53
C GLU A 280 9.85 -2.44 -27.11
N ALA A 281 9.02 -2.02 -26.15
CA ALA A 281 9.28 -2.13 -24.73
C ALA A 281 8.01 -2.49 -23.97
N VAL A 282 8.18 -3.16 -22.85
CA VAL A 282 7.06 -3.52 -21.98
C VAL A 282 6.94 -2.47 -20.89
N TYR A 283 5.74 -1.96 -20.72
CA TYR A 283 5.33 -1.12 -19.59
C TYR A 283 4.46 -1.95 -18.65
N THR A 284 4.74 -1.91 -17.35
CA THR A 284 3.96 -2.65 -16.36
C THR A 284 3.29 -1.67 -15.41
N ALA A 285 1.96 -1.73 -15.31
CA ALA A 285 1.17 -0.87 -14.44
C ALA A 285 0.33 -1.69 -13.45
N ARG A 286 0.37 -1.33 -12.16
CA ARG A 286 -0.39 -1.98 -11.11
C ARG A 286 -0.94 -0.94 -10.13
N GLY A 287 -2.25 -0.81 -10.10
CA GLY A 287 -2.95 0.01 -9.12
C GLY A 287 -3.66 -0.89 -8.10
N ILE A 288 -3.61 -0.52 -6.85
CA ILE A 288 -4.29 -1.19 -5.74
C ILE A 288 -5.19 -0.17 -5.07
N LEU A 289 -6.43 -0.53 -4.85
CA LEU A 289 -7.40 0.24 -4.10
C LEU A 289 -7.58 -0.43 -2.73
N ASP A 290 -7.22 0.28 -1.70
CA ASP A 290 -7.45 -0.12 -0.31
C ASP A 290 -8.76 0.53 0.16
N ASN A 291 -9.73 -0.29 0.55
CA ASN A 291 -10.97 0.17 1.16
C ASN A 291 -10.82 0.12 2.68
N GLU A 292 -10.91 1.29 3.31
CA GLU A 292 -10.81 1.50 4.76
C GLU A 292 -12.14 1.88 5.39
#